data_d5ae56c470a8a1d5f77966004a858b86
#
_entry.id   d5ae56c470a8a1d5f77966004a858b86
#
_cell.length_a   1.000
_cell.length_b   1.000
_cell.length_c   1.000
_cell.angle_alpha   90.00
_cell.angle_beta   90.00
_cell.angle_gamma   90.00
#
_symmetry.space_group_name_H-M   'P 1'
#
loop_
_entity.id
_entity.type
_entity.pdbx_description
1 polymer ?
#
loop_
_entity_poly.entity_id
_entity_poly.type
_entity_poly.pdbx_seq_one_letter_code
_entity_poly.pdbx_strand_id
1 'polypeptide(L)'
;MKRKVLGVLLSVAMVASVLAGCGGSGTQEQPAAPEAAAAENGQAAAAETTEPAAEGNTETAAAASGLAAHPDQTYYMVTFLSGYSFWTECWRGFQDAAALLGVEAKYGGTTEYDVNSAVTSLEQIIALKPTGMAVTAMDADAYKDPINNAIASGIPIVTFDSDSPDSDRTTFIGTSNYDAGVTAADYIGEKLGGKGRVACLTRTGQSNINERIQGFTERLAAKYPDIEMVQVVDAGNDENEAAANLS
;
A
#
# COMPACT_ATOMS: atom_id res chain seq x y z
N MET A 1 -20.25 -44.28 -35.64
CA MET A 1 -20.86 -43.36 -36.64
C MET A 1 -20.23 -42.00 -36.34
N LYS A 2 -19.17 -41.55 -37.07
CA LYS A 2 -19.20 -40.69 -38.26
C LYS A 2 -20.05 -39.43 -37.97
N ARG A 3 -19.53 -38.19 -37.91
CA ARG A 3 -18.78 -37.34 -38.88
C ARG A 3 -18.26 -36.12 -38.09
N LYS A 4 -17.00 -35.66 -38.10
CA LYS A 4 -16.30 -34.90 -39.14
C LYS A 4 -17.15 -33.75 -39.69
N VAL A 5 -16.66 -32.47 -39.59
CA VAL A 5 -15.93 -31.67 -40.60
C VAL A 5 -15.84 -30.23 -40.06
N LEU A 6 -14.74 -29.58 -39.85
CA LEU A 6 -13.79 -28.96 -40.78
C LEU A 6 -14.26 -27.60 -41.33
N GLY A 7 -13.40 -26.62 -41.23
CA GLY A 7 -13.31 -25.48 -42.14
C GLY A 7 -13.42 -24.13 -41.44
N VAL A 8 -12.68 -23.14 -41.67
CA VAL A 8 -11.51 -22.83 -42.48
C VAL A 8 -11.12 -21.39 -42.11
N LEU A 9 -9.88 -21.14 -42.05
CA LEU A 9 -9.17 -19.86 -42.13
C LEU A 9 -9.76 -18.90 -43.16
N LEU A 10 -9.78 -17.60 -42.84
CA LEU A 10 -9.45 -16.60 -43.85
C LEU A 10 -8.79 -15.38 -43.21
N SER A 11 -7.57 -15.17 -43.60
CA SER A 11 -6.67 -14.07 -43.43
C SER A 11 -6.88 -13.02 -44.55
N VAL A 12 -6.12 -11.87 -44.41
CA VAL A 12 -5.74 -10.92 -45.51
C VAL A 12 -6.68 -9.73 -45.65
N ALA A 13 -6.25 -8.52 -45.76
CA ALA A 13 -5.00 -7.74 -45.81
C ALA A 13 -5.39 -6.27 -45.99
N MET A 14 -4.45 -5.42 -45.56
CA MET A 14 -4.01 -4.15 -46.14
C MET A 14 -4.92 -3.39 -47.10
N VAL A 15 -5.00 -2.06 -46.93
CA VAL A 15 -4.59 -1.07 -47.91
C VAL A 15 -4.25 0.26 -47.25
N ALA A 16 -3.07 0.75 -47.56
CA ALA A 16 -2.61 2.12 -47.38
C ALA A 16 -2.97 2.95 -48.64
N SER A 17 -3.25 4.24 -48.45
CA SER A 17 -3.11 5.30 -49.48
C SER A 17 -3.23 6.65 -48.79
N VAL A 18 -2.28 7.42 -48.68
CA VAL A 18 -1.41 8.31 -49.39
C VAL A 18 -2.10 9.41 -50.22
N LEU A 19 -1.77 10.64 -49.78
CA LEU A 19 -1.52 11.89 -50.54
C LEU A 19 -2.67 12.80 -50.94
N ALA A 20 -2.57 13.97 -50.40
CA ALA A 20 -2.30 15.30 -50.98
C ALA A 20 -3.49 16.15 -51.49
N GLY A 21 -3.46 17.39 -51.11
CA GLY A 21 -4.26 18.47 -51.67
C GLY A 21 -4.09 19.82 -50.98
N CYS A 22 -3.28 20.64 -51.56
CA CYS A 22 -3.00 22.05 -51.24
C CYS A 22 -4.21 22.98 -51.30
N GLY A 23 -4.14 24.05 -50.49
CA GLY A 23 -4.43 25.41 -50.96
C GLY A 23 -5.54 26.14 -50.25
N GLY A 24 -5.25 27.34 -49.73
CA GLY A 24 -6.25 28.40 -49.53
C GLY A 24 -6.09 29.21 -48.24
N SER A 25 -5.50 30.38 -48.39
CA SER A 25 -5.32 31.45 -47.39
C SER A 25 -6.61 31.98 -46.79
N GLY A 26 -6.59 32.32 -45.50
CA GLY A 26 -7.64 33.14 -44.89
C GLY A 26 -7.21 33.53 -43.48
N THR A 27 -6.64 34.72 -43.36
CA THR A 27 -6.25 35.42 -42.14
C THR A 27 -7.45 35.80 -41.32
N GLN A 28 -7.49 35.38 -40.03
CA GLN A 28 -8.22 36.13 -38.99
C GLN A 28 -7.47 35.98 -37.66
N GLU A 29 -7.07 37.13 -37.15
CA GLU A 29 -6.47 37.33 -35.85
C GLU A 29 -7.44 36.96 -34.73
N GLN A 30 -6.97 36.17 -33.75
CA GLN A 30 -7.65 36.01 -32.46
C GLN A 30 -6.63 36.21 -31.36
N PRO A 31 -6.96 36.93 -30.28
CA PRO A 31 -5.98 37.39 -29.31
C PRO A 31 -5.48 36.26 -28.43
N ALA A 32 -4.20 36.37 -28.04
CA ALA A 32 -3.45 35.46 -27.20
C ALA A 32 -4.08 35.30 -25.80
N ALA A 33 -4.28 34.04 -25.40
CA ALA A 33 -4.45 33.63 -24.01
C ALA A 33 -3.05 33.22 -23.45
N PRO A 34 -2.80 33.42 -22.16
CA PRO A 34 -1.47 33.19 -21.59
C PRO A 34 -1.11 31.71 -21.53
N GLU A 35 0.11 31.47 -21.92
CA GLU A 35 0.83 30.21 -21.90
C GLU A 35 0.90 29.61 -20.50
N ALA A 36 0.18 28.53 -20.25
CA ALA A 36 0.38 27.69 -19.07
C ALA A 36 1.54 26.73 -19.35
N ALA A 37 2.59 26.84 -18.56
CA ALA A 37 3.75 25.97 -18.61
C ALA A 37 3.32 24.50 -18.49
N ALA A 38 3.59 23.73 -19.54
CA ALA A 38 3.47 22.28 -19.50
C ALA A 38 4.57 21.71 -18.59
N ALA A 39 4.15 21.15 -17.48
CA ALA A 39 5.01 20.26 -16.70
C ALA A 39 5.18 18.96 -17.50
N GLU A 40 6.39 18.70 -17.94
CA GLU A 40 6.77 17.42 -18.53
C GLU A 40 6.60 16.31 -17.48
N ASN A 41 5.59 15.48 -17.65
CA ASN A 41 5.43 14.24 -16.91
C ASN A 41 6.46 13.24 -17.45
N GLY A 42 7.64 13.24 -16.83
CA GLY A 42 8.65 12.23 -17.06
C GLY A 42 8.15 10.88 -16.52
N GLN A 43 7.68 10.07 -17.44
CA GLN A 43 7.40 8.65 -17.20
C GLN A 43 8.74 7.96 -16.92
N ALA A 44 9.09 7.84 -15.65
CA ALA A 44 10.25 7.06 -15.23
C ALA A 44 9.92 5.59 -15.48
N ALA A 45 10.53 5.05 -16.54
CA ALA A 45 10.62 3.62 -16.75
C ALA A 45 11.23 2.99 -15.49
N ALA A 46 10.57 1.99 -14.93
CA ALA A 46 11.11 1.15 -13.90
C ALA A 46 12.38 0.49 -14.43
N ALA A 47 13.53 1.04 -14.09
CA ALA A 47 14.78 0.35 -14.21
C ALA A 47 14.83 -0.66 -13.05
N GLU A 48 14.84 -1.93 -13.37
CA GLU A 48 15.32 -2.99 -12.47
C GLU A 48 16.77 -2.66 -12.12
N THR A 49 16.97 -1.93 -11.04
CA THR A 49 18.24 -1.92 -10.33
C THR A 49 18.24 -3.10 -9.39
N THR A 50 18.71 -4.23 -9.88
CA THR A 50 19.33 -5.25 -9.03
C THR A 50 20.56 -4.59 -8.43
N GLU A 51 20.39 -3.94 -7.30
CA GLU A 51 21.51 -3.57 -6.45
C GLU A 51 22.12 -4.86 -5.90
N PRO A 52 23.43 -5.11 -6.07
CA PRO A 52 24.05 -6.30 -5.50
C PRO A 52 23.89 -6.21 -3.99
N ALA A 53 23.34 -7.28 -3.38
CA ALA A 53 23.31 -7.46 -1.95
C ALA A 53 24.72 -7.18 -1.41
N ALA A 54 24.83 -6.20 -0.55
CA ALA A 54 26.08 -5.92 0.18
C ALA A 54 26.31 -7.04 1.21
N GLU A 55 26.86 -8.14 0.76
CA GLU A 55 27.21 -9.30 1.61
C GLU A 55 28.35 -9.00 2.61
N GLY A 56 28.85 -7.77 2.67
CA GLY A 56 30.03 -7.43 3.46
C GLY A 56 29.82 -6.61 4.73
N ASN A 57 28.59 -6.15 5.03
CA ASN A 57 28.41 -5.07 6.03
C ASN A 57 27.72 -5.49 7.32
N THR A 58 27.05 -6.63 7.38
CA THR A 58 26.27 -7.06 8.56
C THR A 58 27.13 -7.41 9.77
N GLU A 59 28.21 -8.16 9.57
CA GLU A 59 29.10 -8.56 10.66
C GLU A 59 29.88 -7.37 11.24
N THR A 60 30.24 -6.40 10.37
CA THR A 60 30.95 -5.19 10.78
C THR A 60 30.04 -4.23 11.57
N ALA A 61 28.76 -4.10 11.20
CA ALA A 61 27.80 -3.25 11.89
C ALA A 61 27.42 -3.82 13.27
N ALA A 62 27.20 -5.12 13.39
CA ALA A 62 26.94 -5.80 14.66
C ALA A 62 28.13 -5.68 15.62
N ALA A 63 29.35 -5.87 15.14
CA ALA A 63 30.56 -5.69 15.93
C ALA A 63 30.72 -4.24 16.43
N ALA A 64 30.37 -3.23 15.63
CA ALA A 64 30.42 -1.83 16.02
C ALA A 64 29.34 -1.47 17.05
N SER A 65 28.19 -2.14 17.08
CA SER A 65 27.11 -1.95 18.05
C SER A 65 27.37 -2.61 19.41
N GLY A 66 28.35 -3.50 19.50
CA GLY A 66 28.61 -4.34 20.67
C GLY A 66 27.61 -5.47 20.89
N LEU A 67 26.75 -5.73 19.90
CA LEU A 67 25.81 -6.84 19.88
C LEU A 67 26.45 -8.08 19.25
N ALA A 68 26.04 -9.27 19.69
CA ALA A 68 26.48 -10.51 19.06
C ALA A 68 25.79 -10.65 17.69
N ALA A 69 26.55 -10.97 16.64
CA ALA A 69 25.99 -11.29 15.33
C ALA A 69 25.36 -12.69 15.33
N HIS A 70 24.21 -12.82 14.68
CA HIS A 70 23.48 -14.08 14.55
C HIS A 70 23.17 -14.36 13.06
N PRO A 71 24.19 -14.68 12.25
CA PRO A 71 24.04 -14.84 10.79
C PRO A 71 23.17 -16.02 10.37
N ASP A 72 22.86 -16.92 11.29
CA ASP A 72 21.94 -18.05 11.12
C ASP A 72 20.46 -17.68 11.32
N GLN A 73 20.18 -16.45 11.74
CA GLN A 73 18.83 -15.97 11.96
C GLN A 73 18.34 -15.16 10.77
N THR A 74 17.10 -15.47 10.34
CA THR A 74 16.44 -14.79 9.23
C THR A 74 15.12 -14.20 9.71
N TYR A 75 14.93 -12.91 9.46
CA TYR A 75 13.71 -12.18 9.79
C TYR A 75 13.03 -11.66 8.55
N TYR A 76 11.71 -11.73 8.51
CA TYR A 76 10.91 -11.21 7.40
C TYR A 76 10.10 -9.98 7.79
N MET A 77 10.11 -8.96 6.93
CA MET A 77 9.08 -7.94 6.88
C MET A 77 8.06 -8.36 5.83
N VAL A 78 6.78 -8.48 6.21
CA VAL A 78 5.71 -8.98 5.33
C VAL A 78 4.63 -7.92 5.21
N THR A 79 4.36 -7.47 3.97
CA THR A 79 3.36 -6.44 3.69
C THR A 79 2.40 -6.86 2.57
N PHE A 80 1.19 -6.31 2.57
CA PHE A 80 0.39 -6.21 1.35
C PHE A 80 0.93 -5.07 0.48
N LEU A 81 0.64 -5.05 -0.82
CA LEU A 81 1.23 -4.12 -1.78
C LEU A 81 2.77 -4.04 -1.63
N SER A 82 3.41 -5.20 -1.52
CA SER A 82 4.86 -5.28 -1.39
C SER A 82 5.53 -4.61 -2.60
N GLY A 83 6.58 -3.82 -2.33
CA GLY A 83 7.22 -2.96 -3.35
C GLY A 83 6.56 -1.59 -3.54
N TYR A 84 5.44 -1.30 -2.88
CA TYR A 84 4.86 0.04 -2.89
C TYR A 84 5.74 1.01 -2.09
N SER A 85 5.92 2.23 -2.63
CA SER A 85 6.84 3.23 -2.05
C SER A 85 6.55 3.59 -0.60
N PHE A 86 5.31 3.43 -0.14
CA PHE A 86 4.92 3.61 1.26
C PHE A 86 5.76 2.77 2.23
N TRP A 87 6.13 1.56 1.84
CA TRP A 87 6.90 0.65 2.68
C TRP A 87 8.41 0.88 2.66
N THR A 88 8.92 1.75 1.80
CA THR A 88 10.36 1.96 1.58
C THR A 88 11.10 2.32 2.88
N GLU A 89 10.57 3.25 3.66
CA GLU A 89 11.21 3.67 4.90
C GLU A 89 11.10 2.60 6.00
N CYS A 90 9.98 1.88 6.05
CA CYS A 90 9.82 0.74 6.97
C CYS A 90 10.85 -0.35 6.66
N TRP A 91 11.00 -0.68 5.37
CA TRP A 91 11.97 -1.67 4.92
C TRP A 91 13.41 -1.25 5.22
N ARG A 92 13.75 0.01 4.97
CA ARG A 92 15.07 0.55 5.30
C ARG A 92 15.37 0.44 6.80
N GLY A 93 14.43 0.86 7.66
CA GLY A 93 14.59 0.72 9.10
C GLY A 93 14.73 -0.75 9.56
N PHE A 94 14.00 -1.66 8.90
CA PHE A 94 14.12 -3.09 9.16
C PHE A 94 15.51 -3.64 8.77
N GLN A 95 16.05 -3.22 7.62
CA GLN A 95 17.40 -3.57 7.18
C GLN A 95 18.48 -3.01 8.11
N ASP A 96 18.34 -1.74 8.53
CA ASP A 96 19.28 -1.11 9.46
C ASP A 96 19.31 -1.85 10.80
N ALA A 97 18.16 -2.24 11.34
CA ALA A 97 18.07 -3.03 12.56
C ALA A 97 18.69 -4.42 12.39
N ALA A 98 18.44 -5.09 11.28
CA ALA A 98 19.02 -6.39 10.97
C ALA A 98 20.55 -6.30 10.86
N ALA A 99 21.08 -5.26 10.22
CA ALA A 99 22.52 -5.02 10.14
C ALA A 99 23.15 -4.80 11.52
N LEU A 100 22.48 -4.04 12.41
CA LEU A 100 22.96 -3.84 13.80
C LEU A 100 22.98 -5.14 14.61
N LEU A 101 22.05 -6.04 14.36
CA LEU A 101 21.93 -7.33 15.04
C LEU A 101 22.74 -8.44 14.37
N GLY A 102 23.32 -8.20 13.19
CA GLY A 102 24.05 -9.20 12.42
C GLY A 102 23.18 -10.38 11.99
N VAL A 103 21.93 -10.11 11.58
CA VAL A 103 20.94 -11.09 11.13
C VAL A 103 20.54 -10.84 9.67
N GLU A 104 19.95 -11.83 9.01
CA GLU A 104 19.43 -11.68 7.65
C GLU A 104 18.04 -11.03 7.66
N ALA A 105 17.87 -9.95 6.88
CA ALA A 105 16.58 -9.33 6.61
C ALA A 105 16.02 -9.75 5.26
N LYS A 106 14.76 -10.17 5.22
CA LYS A 106 14.03 -10.47 3.97
C LYS A 106 12.74 -9.70 3.90
N TYR A 107 12.38 -9.29 2.68
CA TYR A 107 11.12 -8.65 2.41
C TYR A 107 10.21 -9.61 1.64
N GLY A 108 8.95 -9.70 2.07
CA GLY A 108 7.96 -10.55 1.44
C GLY A 108 6.56 -9.95 1.50
N GLY A 109 5.61 -10.68 0.94
CA GLY A 109 4.22 -10.25 0.88
C GLY A 109 3.66 -10.35 -0.54
N THR A 110 2.46 -9.82 -0.75
CA THR A 110 1.81 -9.75 -2.06
C THR A 110 1.92 -8.37 -2.67
N THR A 111 2.06 -8.28 -3.99
CA THR A 111 1.96 -7.02 -4.74
C THR A 111 0.50 -6.58 -4.95
N GLU A 112 -0.46 -7.45 -4.63
CA GLU A 112 -1.88 -7.21 -4.83
C GLU A 112 -2.53 -6.56 -3.60
N TYR A 113 -3.59 -5.79 -3.84
CA TYR A 113 -4.49 -5.31 -2.80
C TYR A 113 -5.66 -6.29 -2.65
N ASP A 114 -5.37 -7.47 -2.12
CA ASP A 114 -6.32 -8.56 -1.91
C ASP A 114 -5.99 -9.35 -0.64
N VAL A 115 -6.97 -9.50 0.24
CA VAL A 115 -6.79 -10.13 1.56
C VAL A 115 -6.38 -11.59 1.42
N ASN A 116 -6.97 -12.34 0.48
CA ASN A 116 -6.66 -13.77 0.33
C ASN A 116 -5.24 -13.97 -0.21
N SER A 117 -4.83 -13.17 -1.18
CA SER A 117 -3.46 -13.17 -1.71
C SER A 117 -2.45 -12.81 -0.62
N ALA A 118 -2.80 -11.83 0.24
CA ALA A 118 -1.94 -11.40 1.33
C ALA A 118 -1.80 -12.47 2.43
N VAL A 119 -2.88 -13.12 2.83
CA VAL A 119 -2.87 -14.24 3.78
C VAL A 119 -2.09 -15.42 3.20
N THR A 120 -2.34 -15.78 1.95
CA THR A 120 -1.62 -16.88 1.26
C THR A 120 -0.10 -16.61 1.25
N SER A 121 0.31 -15.37 0.95
CA SER A 121 1.72 -15.00 0.96
C SER A 121 2.34 -15.09 2.37
N LEU A 122 1.61 -14.67 3.40
CA LEU A 122 2.03 -14.82 4.79
C LEU A 122 2.23 -16.29 5.17
N GLU A 123 1.28 -17.16 4.84
CA GLU A 123 1.37 -18.60 5.12
C GLU A 123 2.55 -19.26 4.40
N GLN A 124 2.84 -18.87 3.17
CA GLN A 124 4.01 -19.33 2.42
C GLN A 124 5.33 -18.94 3.13
N ILE A 125 5.40 -17.72 3.67
CA ILE A 125 6.58 -17.27 4.41
C ILE A 125 6.69 -17.99 5.76
N ILE A 126 5.59 -18.22 6.47
CA ILE A 126 5.55 -19.02 7.70
C ILE A 126 6.12 -20.44 7.44
N ALA A 127 5.78 -21.04 6.30
CA ALA A 127 6.27 -22.37 5.92
C ALA A 127 7.80 -22.42 5.72
N LEU A 128 8.46 -21.27 5.47
CA LEU A 128 9.93 -21.16 5.40
C LEU A 128 10.59 -21.19 6.79
N LYS A 129 9.81 -21.12 7.88
CA LYS A 129 10.26 -21.13 9.28
C LYS A 129 11.32 -20.07 9.60
N PRO A 130 11.00 -18.78 9.34
CA PRO A 130 11.92 -17.71 9.74
C PRO A 130 12.08 -17.65 11.26
N THR A 131 13.13 -16.96 11.72
CA THR A 131 13.37 -16.73 13.14
C THR A 131 12.30 -15.83 13.77
N GLY A 132 11.73 -14.90 12.99
CA GLY A 132 10.64 -14.04 13.39
C GLY A 132 10.15 -13.17 12.24
N MET A 133 9.01 -12.51 12.44
CA MET A 133 8.41 -11.69 11.39
C MET A 133 7.82 -10.38 11.95
N ALA A 134 7.92 -9.32 11.14
CA ALA A 134 7.11 -8.11 11.26
C ALA A 134 6.06 -8.12 10.15
N VAL A 135 4.78 -8.04 10.51
CA VAL A 135 3.65 -8.26 9.58
C VAL A 135 2.69 -7.07 9.66
N THR A 136 2.24 -6.56 8.51
CA THR A 136 1.11 -5.61 8.47
C THR A 136 -0.16 -6.36 8.11
N ALA A 137 -1.15 -6.36 9.01
CA ALA A 137 -2.40 -7.08 8.86
C ALA A 137 -3.43 -6.21 8.12
N MET A 138 -3.62 -6.47 6.83
CA MET A 138 -4.59 -5.74 6.00
C MET A 138 -6.01 -5.85 6.55
N ASP A 139 -6.38 -7.04 7.01
CA ASP A 139 -7.65 -7.36 7.65
C ASP A 139 -7.37 -8.08 8.97
N ALA A 140 -7.88 -7.53 10.08
CA ALA A 140 -7.56 -8.00 11.43
C ALA A 140 -7.99 -9.44 11.69
N ASP A 141 -9.17 -9.82 11.18
CA ASP A 141 -9.77 -11.15 11.40
C ASP A 141 -9.12 -12.20 10.53
N ALA A 142 -8.87 -11.89 9.25
CA ALA A 142 -8.26 -12.81 8.31
C ALA A 142 -6.81 -13.19 8.68
N TYR A 143 -6.09 -12.29 9.35
CA TYR A 143 -4.72 -12.52 9.78
C TYR A 143 -4.59 -13.24 11.11
N LYS A 144 -5.66 -13.31 11.91
CA LYS A 144 -5.66 -13.90 13.25
C LYS A 144 -5.13 -15.33 13.26
N ASP A 145 -5.77 -16.23 12.51
CA ASP A 145 -5.41 -17.64 12.50
C ASP A 145 -4.01 -17.91 11.92
N PRO A 146 -3.58 -17.31 10.80
CA PRO A 146 -2.20 -17.42 10.33
C PRO A 146 -1.16 -16.97 11.35
N ILE A 147 -1.38 -15.85 12.03
CA ILE A 147 -0.50 -15.36 13.10
C ILE A 147 -0.45 -16.34 14.27
N ASN A 148 -1.60 -16.82 14.75
CA ASN A 148 -1.67 -17.77 15.86
C ASN A 148 -0.95 -19.08 15.51
N ASN A 149 -1.12 -19.57 14.29
CA ASN A 149 -0.42 -20.78 13.81
C ASN A 149 1.10 -20.59 13.76
N ALA A 150 1.58 -19.42 13.36
CA ALA A 150 3.00 -19.11 13.36
C ALA A 150 3.56 -19.08 14.79
N ILE A 151 2.89 -18.36 15.70
CA ILE A 151 3.27 -18.27 17.12
C ILE A 151 3.29 -19.66 17.76
N ALA A 152 2.26 -20.48 17.54
CA ALA A 152 2.19 -21.86 18.04
C ALA A 152 3.32 -22.75 17.48
N SER A 153 3.83 -22.41 16.30
CA SER A 153 4.98 -23.07 15.67
C SER A 153 6.34 -22.54 16.14
N GLY A 154 6.36 -21.59 17.07
CA GLY A 154 7.57 -20.99 17.64
C GLY A 154 8.16 -19.85 16.83
N ILE A 155 7.40 -19.26 15.89
CA ILE A 155 7.80 -18.10 15.10
C ILE A 155 7.18 -16.85 15.70
N PRO A 156 7.92 -15.99 16.43
CA PRO A 156 7.40 -14.76 16.99
C PRO A 156 7.01 -13.78 15.88
N ILE A 157 5.84 -13.14 16.07
CA ILE A 157 5.33 -12.12 15.16
C ILE A 157 5.06 -10.84 15.92
N VAL A 158 5.52 -9.72 15.37
CA VAL A 158 5.05 -8.38 15.71
C VAL A 158 4.21 -7.86 14.55
N THR A 159 3.13 -7.17 14.85
CA THR A 159 2.38 -6.43 13.82
C THR A 159 2.84 -4.98 13.79
N PHE A 160 2.75 -4.35 12.61
CA PHE A 160 3.06 -2.93 12.45
C PHE A 160 2.12 -2.27 11.43
N ASP A 161 1.92 -0.95 11.55
CA ASP A 161 1.00 -0.13 10.75
C ASP A 161 -0.47 -0.53 10.88
N SER A 162 -0.83 -1.75 10.49
CA SER A 162 -2.16 -2.37 10.65
C SER A 162 -2.06 -3.60 11.54
N ASP A 163 -2.99 -3.73 12.48
CA ASP A 163 -2.97 -4.72 13.55
C ASP A 163 -4.00 -5.84 13.37
N SER A 164 -3.73 -6.96 14.05
CA SER A 164 -4.68 -8.04 14.34
C SER A 164 -4.74 -8.21 15.87
N PRO A 165 -5.52 -7.39 16.57
CA PRO A 165 -5.48 -7.28 18.04
C PRO A 165 -5.90 -8.56 18.75
N ASP A 166 -6.77 -9.36 18.14
CA ASP A 166 -7.28 -10.61 18.69
C ASP A 166 -6.38 -11.82 18.38
N SER A 167 -5.24 -11.60 17.73
CA SER A 167 -4.22 -12.63 17.50
C SER A 167 -3.23 -12.74 18.67
N ASP A 168 -2.49 -13.85 18.71
CA ASP A 168 -1.44 -14.11 19.71
C ASP A 168 -0.11 -13.38 19.39
N ARG A 169 -0.14 -12.36 18.54
CA ARG A 169 1.04 -11.56 18.20
C ARG A 169 1.74 -11.03 19.45
N THR A 170 3.06 -10.90 19.38
CA THR A 170 3.86 -10.44 20.54
C THR A 170 3.55 -8.99 20.91
N THR A 171 3.44 -8.10 19.90
CA THR A 171 3.13 -6.67 20.11
C THR A 171 2.71 -6.03 18.80
N PHE A 172 2.11 -4.85 18.90
CA PHE A 172 1.81 -3.94 17.78
C PHE A 172 2.69 -2.70 17.85
N ILE A 173 3.22 -2.29 16.71
CA ILE A 173 4.02 -1.07 16.54
C ILE A 173 3.32 -0.20 15.50
N GLY A 174 2.69 0.86 15.92
CA GLY A 174 1.93 1.72 14.99
C GLY A 174 1.24 2.88 15.69
N THR A 175 0.36 3.52 14.93
CA THR A 175 -0.48 4.62 15.39
C THR A 175 -1.72 4.07 16.06
N SER A 176 -2.19 4.68 17.17
CA SER A 176 -3.56 4.50 17.64
C SER A 176 -4.52 5.11 16.62
N ASN A 177 -5.08 4.27 15.76
CA ASN A 177 -5.87 4.72 14.62
C ASN A 177 -7.16 5.40 15.04
N TYR A 178 -7.83 4.89 16.07
CA TYR A 178 -8.99 5.55 16.66
C TYR A 178 -8.66 6.96 17.16
N ASP A 179 -7.58 7.11 17.93
CA ASP A 179 -7.14 8.43 18.46
C ASP A 179 -6.70 9.38 17.36
N ALA A 180 -6.13 8.87 16.27
CA ALA A 180 -5.82 9.67 15.09
C ALA A 180 -7.11 10.26 14.47
N GLY A 181 -8.17 9.45 14.39
CA GLY A 181 -9.50 9.91 13.99
C GLY A 181 -10.07 10.97 14.91
N VAL A 182 -9.99 10.76 16.22
CA VAL A 182 -10.41 11.74 17.24
C VAL A 182 -9.64 13.06 17.07
N THR A 183 -8.32 12.99 16.89
CA THR A 183 -7.46 14.17 16.70
C THR A 183 -7.84 14.94 15.43
N ALA A 184 -8.10 14.23 14.35
CA ALA A 184 -8.55 14.84 13.08
C ALA A 184 -9.92 15.55 13.23
N ALA A 185 -10.85 14.94 13.96
CA ALA A 185 -12.15 15.54 14.24
C ALA A 185 -12.04 16.81 15.10
N ASP A 186 -11.18 16.80 16.12
CA ASP A 186 -10.91 17.99 16.92
C ASP A 186 -10.31 19.12 16.09
N TYR A 187 -9.32 18.81 15.25
CA TYR A 187 -8.71 19.79 14.35
C TYR A 187 -9.72 20.43 13.40
N ILE A 188 -10.53 19.61 12.72
CA ILE A 188 -11.55 20.09 11.78
C ILE A 188 -12.65 20.86 12.52
N GLY A 189 -13.10 20.36 13.67
CA GLY A 189 -14.11 20.98 14.51
C GLY A 189 -13.71 22.39 14.94
N GLU A 190 -12.48 22.57 15.37
CA GLU A 190 -11.93 23.89 15.73
C GLU A 190 -11.80 24.81 14.51
N LYS A 191 -11.31 24.29 13.38
CA LYS A 191 -11.17 25.08 12.14
C LYS A 191 -12.49 25.56 11.58
N LEU A 192 -13.55 24.77 11.70
CA LEU A 192 -14.90 25.14 11.27
C LEU A 192 -15.69 25.97 12.31
N GLY A 193 -15.12 26.20 13.50
CA GLY A 193 -15.82 26.91 14.56
C GLY A 193 -17.01 26.12 15.10
N GLY A 194 -16.95 24.80 15.07
CA GLY A 194 -17.91 23.88 15.64
C GLY A 194 -19.17 23.61 14.82
N LYS A 195 -19.26 24.12 13.57
CA LYS A 195 -20.43 23.92 12.70
C LYS A 195 -20.04 23.88 11.23
N GLY A 196 -20.77 23.09 10.44
CA GLY A 196 -20.51 22.98 9.00
C GLY A 196 -20.80 21.59 8.46
N ARG A 197 -20.18 21.30 7.32
CA ARG A 197 -20.32 20.01 6.62
C ARG A 197 -18.94 19.48 6.26
N VAL A 198 -18.74 18.18 6.47
CA VAL A 198 -17.49 17.48 6.14
C VAL A 198 -17.79 16.20 5.38
N ALA A 199 -16.86 15.79 4.55
CA ALA A 199 -16.82 14.46 3.95
C ALA A 199 -15.48 13.83 4.22
N CYS A 200 -15.43 12.49 4.29
CA CYS A 200 -14.19 11.74 4.37
C CYS A 200 -13.94 10.98 3.07
N LEU A 201 -12.73 11.12 2.53
CA LEU A 201 -12.22 10.19 1.56
C LEU A 201 -11.43 9.11 2.31
N THR A 202 -11.75 7.86 2.08
CA THR A 202 -11.21 6.72 2.82
C THR A 202 -10.92 5.55 1.89
N ARG A 203 -10.30 4.51 2.42
CA ARG A 203 -10.19 3.20 1.76
C ARG A 203 -10.88 2.17 2.62
N THR A 204 -12.02 1.67 2.16
CA THR A 204 -12.80 0.68 2.90
C THR A 204 -12.10 -0.68 2.90
N GLY A 205 -12.38 -1.51 3.93
CA GLY A 205 -11.84 -2.87 4.04
C GLY A 205 -10.49 -2.98 4.75
N GLN A 206 -9.88 -1.86 5.16
CA GLN A 206 -8.70 -1.89 6.03
C GLN A 206 -9.10 -1.56 7.46
N SER A 207 -8.73 -2.41 8.42
CA SER A 207 -9.09 -2.24 9.82
C SER A 207 -8.58 -0.92 10.40
N ASN A 208 -7.32 -0.57 10.15
CA ASN A 208 -6.71 0.68 10.63
C ASN A 208 -7.40 1.95 10.10
N ILE A 209 -7.90 1.91 8.86
CA ILE A 209 -8.61 3.03 8.25
C ILE A 209 -10.02 3.12 8.82
N ASN A 210 -10.70 1.99 8.98
CA ASN A 210 -12.03 1.94 9.59
C ASN A 210 -12.03 2.51 11.03
N GLU A 211 -11.02 2.20 11.83
CA GLU A 211 -10.83 2.76 13.18
C GLU A 211 -10.66 4.30 13.15
N ARG A 212 -9.93 4.84 12.18
CA ARG A 212 -9.80 6.31 12.02
C ARG A 212 -11.13 6.96 11.70
N ILE A 213 -11.93 6.39 10.80
CA ILE A 213 -13.26 6.90 10.46
C ILE A 213 -14.18 6.79 11.67
N GLN A 214 -14.12 5.70 12.42
CA GLN A 214 -14.90 5.53 13.64
C GLN A 214 -14.57 6.63 14.66
N GLY A 215 -13.29 6.78 15.04
CA GLY A 215 -12.86 7.81 15.99
C GLY A 215 -13.24 9.21 15.55
N PHE A 216 -13.10 9.52 14.26
CA PHE A 216 -13.50 10.79 13.69
C PHE A 216 -15.00 11.04 13.81
N THR A 217 -15.81 10.09 13.41
CA THR A 217 -17.30 10.22 13.42
C THR A 217 -17.85 10.31 14.83
N GLU A 218 -17.40 9.44 15.75
CA GLU A 218 -17.83 9.45 17.13
C GLU A 218 -17.43 10.75 17.85
N ARG A 219 -16.22 11.27 17.55
CA ARG A 219 -15.77 12.55 18.12
C ARG A 219 -16.55 13.73 17.61
N LEU A 220 -16.87 13.80 16.30
CA LEU A 220 -17.75 14.84 15.77
C LEU A 220 -19.12 14.80 16.46
N ALA A 221 -19.74 13.63 16.56
CA ALA A 221 -21.03 13.49 17.18
C ALA A 221 -21.03 13.93 18.67
N ALA A 222 -19.96 13.62 19.39
CA ALA A 222 -19.85 13.91 20.82
C ALA A 222 -19.51 15.38 21.13
N LYS A 223 -18.64 16.01 20.33
CA LYS A 223 -18.09 17.35 20.66
C LYS A 223 -18.54 18.46 19.71
N TYR A 224 -18.88 18.12 18.47
CA TYR A 224 -19.23 19.07 17.42
C TYR A 224 -20.54 18.68 16.71
N PRO A 225 -21.68 18.58 17.44
CA PRO A 225 -22.94 18.04 16.89
C PRO A 225 -23.52 18.86 15.73
N ASP A 226 -23.08 20.12 15.56
CA ASP A 226 -23.50 20.98 14.46
C ASP A 226 -22.60 20.81 13.20
N ILE A 227 -21.66 19.86 13.22
CA ILE A 227 -20.91 19.45 12.06
C ILE A 227 -21.52 18.16 11.49
N GLU A 228 -22.06 18.27 10.28
CA GLU A 228 -22.65 17.13 9.58
C GLU A 228 -21.59 16.37 8.79
N MET A 229 -21.44 15.06 9.04
CA MET A 229 -20.74 14.16 8.15
C MET A 229 -21.65 13.82 6.97
N VAL A 230 -21.43 14.44 5.82
CA VAL A 230 -22.33 14.29 4.67
C VAL A 230 -22.06 13.03 3.87
N GLN A 231 -20.81 12.56 3.84
CA GLN A 231 -20.42 11.38 3.07
C GLN A 231 -19.10 10.80 3.55
N VAL A 232 -19.02 9.49 3.50
CA VAL A 232 -17.76 8.74 3.53
C VAL A 232 -17.60 8.12 2.14
N VAL A 233 -16.56 8.54 1.42
CA VAL A 233 -16.31 8.17 0.02
C VAL A 233 -15.17 7.17 -0.01
N ASP A 234 -15.37 6.04 -0.68
CA ASP A 234 -14.28 5.10 -0.95
C ASP A 234 -13.36 5.66 -2.04
N ALA A 235 -12.08 5.71 -1.77
CA ALA A 235 -11.07 6.16 -2.72
C ALA A 235 -10.86 5.20 -3.90
N GLY A 236 -11.38 3.97 -3.79
CA GLY A 236 -11.14 2.94 -4.80
C GLY A 236 -9.69 2.43 -4.76
N ASN A 237 -9.23 1.88 -5.87
CA ASN A 237 -7.93 1.22 -5.95
C ASN A 237 -6.81 2.13 -6.48
N ASP A 238 -7.17 3.22 -7.12
CA ASP A 238 -6.21 4.17 -7.70
C ASP A 238 -6.71 5.62 -7.65
N GLU A 239 -5.87 6.54 -8.06
CA GLU A 239 -6.11 7.98 -8.03
C GLU A 239 -7.24 8.41 -8.96
N ASN A 240 -7.48 7.70 -10.07
CA ASN A 240 -8.55 8.02 -11.01
C ASN A 240 -9.90 7.60 -10.43
N GLU A 241 -9.97 6.44 -9.79
CA GLU A 241 -11.17 6.01 -9.05
C GLU A 241 -11.46 6.97 -7.89
N ALA A 242 -10.44 7.38 -7.13
CA ALA A 242 -10.59 8.37 -6.07
C ALA A 242 -11.17 9.69 -6.58
N ALA A 243 -10.66 10.20 -7.70
CA ALA A 243 -11.16 11.44 -8.32
C ALA A 243 -12.59 11.28 -8.84
N ALA A 244 -12.92 10.14 -9.45
CA ALA A 244 -14.26 9.85 -9.94
C ALA A 244 -15.29 9.74 -8.81
N ASN A 245 -14.92 9.12 -7.70
CA ASN A 245 -15.80 8.94 -6.54
C ASN A 245 -16.06 10.23 -5.75
N LEU A 246 -15.24 11.28 -5.96
CA LEU A 246 -15.43 12.61 -5.37
C LEU A 246 -16.30 13.54 -6.24
N SER A 247 -16.63 13.15 -7.48
CA SER A 247 -17.39 13.96 -8.44
C SER A 247 -18.89 13.75 -8.28
#